data_53b0fbc21cad0526b8d8c7cfad90c46a
#
_entry.id   53b0fbc21cad0526b8d8c7cfad90c46a
#
_cell.length_a   1.000
_cell.length_b   1.000
_cell.length_c   1.000
_cell.angle_alpha   90.00
_cell.angle_beta   90.00
_cell.angle_gamma   90.00
#
_symmetry.space_group_name_H-M   'P 1'
#
loop_
_entity.id
_entity.type
_entity.pdbx_description
1 polymer ?
#
loop_
_entity_poly.entity_id
_entity_poly.type
_entity_poly.pdbx_seq_one_letter_code
_entity_poly.pdbx_strand_id
1 'polypeptide(L)'
;MKLNSINRFCLALAIFLGLSFSVQAGLPDFTGIVENSKNSVVNISITTKVPQTNSKQSAPIPNFPEGSPLGELFEKFLPPGQGSPSRRDAQSLGSGFIISDDGFILTNHHVVAGADEVIVRLANRDEYVAKIVGSDKASDVAVLKVDATNLEVLKFGNSDDLKVGEWVLAIGSPFGFDHSVTAGIVSAKGRSLPRDNYVPFIQTDVAINPGNSGGPLFNLAGEVIGINSQIYSRTGGFMGLSFAIPIELALNVANQIKETGQVSRGWLGVLIQEVTGELAESFGMSNPHGALVAKVLDSSPAAKAGLQVGDVIVGFNGEKVIRSSNLPPLVGRSTVGENAQVTILRNKKEQEIKVMIDELPTMATQAAYSPKVEDKPHESIALGMSVEALSKDEKSQLKLLAGVRVIDIKQPGAAQDAGIQNGDVITMIDNKAVSSLSDFDTITKDLSMGKSVALLVQRPSGPVFLAIRPEDT
;
A
#
# COMPACT_ATOMS: atom_id res chain seq x y z
N MET A 1 -50.70 -6.70 61.99
CA MET A 1 -50.68 -6.44 60.54
C MET A 1 -49.22 -6.15 60.08
N LYS A 2 -48.33 -7.17 59.99
CA LYS A 2 -46.91 -7.03 59.64
C LYS A 2 -46.48 -8.05 58.56
N LEU A 3 -47.44 -8.39 57.67
CA LEU A 3 -47.15 -9.37 56.58
C LEU A 3 -46.77 -8.75 55.22
N ASN A 4 -46.68 -7.45 55.13
CA ASN A 4 -46.52 -6.78 53.82
C ASN A 4 -45.08 -6.54 53.37
N SER A 5 -44.08 -6.65 54.26
CA SER A 5 -42.67 -6.40 53.87
C SER A 5 -42.00 -7.62 53.27
N ILE A 6 -42.31 -8.81 53.77
CA ILE A 6 -41.73 -10.07 53.25
C ILE A 6 -42.29 -10.37 51.86
N ASN A 7 -43.60 -10.19 51.65
CA ASN A 7 -44.19 -10.39 50.32
C ASN A 7 -43.66 -9.38 49.25
N ARG A 8 -43.38 -8.14 49.65
CA ARG A 8 -42.73 -7.17 48.73
C ARG A 8 -41.29 -7.53 48.40
N PHE A 9 -40.56 -8.06 49.36
CA PHE A 9 -39.19 -8.51 49.14
C PHE A 9 -39.14 -9.78 48.27
N CYS A 10 -40.03 -10.75 48.51
CA CYS A 10 -40.15 -11.94 47.65
C CYS A 10 -40.61 -11.61 46.24
N LEU A 11 -41.53 -10.62 46.06
CA LEU A 11 -41.96 -10.18 44.73
C LEU A 11 -40.87 -9.41 44.00
N ALA A 12 -40.07 -8.58 44.69
CA ALA A 12 -38.92 -7.89 44.10
C ALA A 12 -37.81 -8.87 43.70
N LEU A 13 -37.55 -9.91 44.52
CA LEU A 13 -36.60 -10.93 44.23
C LEU A 13 -37.03 -11.82 43.05
N ALA A 14 -38.35 -12.13 42.95
CA ALA A 14 -38.88 -12.89 41.81
C ALA A 14 -38.83 -12.09 40.49
N ILE A 15 -39.06 -10.75 40.57
CA ILE A 15 -38.88 -9.87 39.39
C ILE A 15 -37.43 -9.74 38.99
N PHE A 16 -36.49 -9.70 39.94
CA PHE A 16 -35.04 -9.66 39.64
C PHE A 16 -34.51 -10.97 39.06
N LEU A 17 -35.03 -12.12 39.50
CA LEU A 17 -34.72 -13.45 38.93
C LEU A 17 -35.39 -13.68 37.55
N GLY A 18 -36.56 -13.03 37.28
CA GLY A 18 -37.23 -13.10 35.97
C GLY A 18 -36.61 -12.24 34.89
N LEU A 19 -35.70 -11.32 35.23
CA LEU A 19 -34.98 -10.43 34.32
C LEU A 19 -33.58 -10.96 33.90
N SER A 20 -33.29 -12.23 34.16
CA SER A 20 -32.13 -12.87 33.59
C SER A 20 -32.31 -13.00 32.05
N PHE A 21 -32.14 -11.89 31.35
CA PHE A 21 -31.91 -11.94 29.91
C PHE A 21 -30.64 -12.77 29.68
N SER A 22 -30.82 -14.01 29.25
CA SER A 22 -29.75 -14.78 28.71
C SER A 22 -29.23 -14.01 27.50
N VAL A 23 -28.16 -13.23 27.69
CA VAL A 23 -27.37 -12.73 26.55
C VAL A 23 -26.76 -13.97 25.93
N GLN A 24 -27.47 -14.54 24.99
CA GLN A 24 -26.97 -15.62 24.16
C GLN A 24 -25.94 -14.96 23.23
N ALA A 25 -24.65 -15.09 23.59
CA ALA A 25 -23.56 -14.74 22.70
C ALA A 25 -23.61 -15.75 21.52
N GLY A 26 -24.47 -15.49 20.55
CA GLY A 26 -24.51 -16.24 19.30
C GLY A 26 -23.25 -15.96 18.49
N LEU A 27 -22.60 -17.02 18.01
CA LEU A 27 -21.62 -16.86 16.94
C LEU A 27 -22.31 -16.24 15.71
N PRO A 28 -21.61 -15.42 14.90
CA PRO A 28 -22.20 -14.87 13.70
C PRO A 28 -22.64 -15.98 12.73
N ASP A 29 -23.85 -15.85 12.22
CA ASP A 29 -24.36 -16.74 11.17
C ASP A 29 -24.22 -16.05 9.82
N PHE A 30 -23.42 -16.64 8.94
CA PHE A 30 -23.12 -16.11 7.61
C PHE A 30 -24.03 -16.69 6.52
N THR A 31 -24.86 -17.69 6.84
CA THR A 31 -25.65 -18.44 5.82
C THR A 31 -26.55 -17.54 5.00
N GLY A 32 -27.23 -16.57 5.64
CA GLY A 32 -28.07 -15.61 4.95
C GLY A 32 -27.30 -14.70 3.98
N ILE A 33 -26.08 -14.29 4.35
CA ILE A 33 -25.22 -13.47 3.47
C ILE A 33 -24.81 -14.27 2.23
N VAL A 34 -24.39 -15.52 2.43
CA VAL A 34 -23.97 -16.41 1.33
C VAL A 34 -25.13 -16.67 0.37
N GLU A 35 -26.30 -17.04 0.88
CA GLU A 35 -27.49 -17.31 0.05
C GLU A 35 -27.90 -16.11 -0.80
N ASN A 36 -27.83 -14.91 -0.26
CA ASN A 36 -28.24 -13.66 -0.95
C ASN A 36 -27.16 -13.12 -1.91
N SER A 37 -25.91 -13.58 -1.79
CA SER A 37 -24.78 -12.99 -2.54
C SER A 37 -24.17 -13.95 -3.58
N LYS A 38 -24.40 -15.25 -3.44
CA LYS A 38 -23.74 -16.27 -4.28
C LYS A 38 -23.97 -16.07 -5.79
N ASN A 39 -25.16 -15.60 -6.20
CA ASN A 39 -25.48 -15.40 -7.62
C ASN A 39 -24.72 -14.24 -8.26
N SER A 40 -24.23 -13.34 -7.44
CA SER A 40 -23.49 -12.15 -7.89
C SER A 40 -21.97 -12.33 -7.85
N VAL A 41 -21.47 -13.45 -7.29
CA VAL A 41 -20.05 -13.80 -7.30
C VAL A 41 -19.78 -14.74 -8.45
N VAL A 42 -18.77 -14.41 -9.26
CA VAL A 42 -18.45 -15.10 -10.50
C VAL A 42 -17.06 -15.72 -10.48
N ASN A 43 -16.89 -16.82 -11.22
CA ASN A 43 -15.58 -17.38 -11.51
C ASN A 43 -14.96 -16.68 -12.73
N ILE A 44 -13.66 -16.44 -12.70
CA ILE A 44 -12.91 -15.87 -13.80
C ILE A 44 -11.79 -16.82 -14.19
N SER A 45 -11.78 -17.19 -15.47
CA SER A 45 -10.71 -17.97 -16.09
C SER A 45 -10.16 -17.23 -17.31
N ILE A 46 -8.87 -17.44 -17.58
CA ILE A 46 -8.21 -16.85 -18.74
C ILE A 46 -7.60 -17.91 -19.64
N THR A 47 -7.50 -17.57 -20.90
CA THR A 47 -6.69 -18.32 -21.88
C THR A 47 -5.55 -17.42 -22.36
N THR A 48 -4.37 -18.00 -22.54
CA THR A 48 -3.19 -17.31 -23.07
C THR A 48 -2.69 -18.06 -24.30
N LYS A 49 -2.61 -17.39 -25.44
CA LYS A 49 -2.04 -17.94 -26.69
C LYS A 49 -0.52 -17.89 -26.58
N VAL A 50 0.14 -19.05 -26.45
CA VAL A 50 1.59 -19.09 -26.56
C VAL A 50 1.98 -19.08 -28.03
N PRO A 51 2.89 -18.20 -28.49
CA PRO A 51 3.45 -18.27 -29.83
C PRO A 51 4.09 -19.63 -30.07
N GLN A 52 3.74 -20.31 -31.15
CA GLN A 52 4.39 -21.56 -31.57
C GLN A 52 5.83 -21.25 -32.02
N THR A 53 6.79 -21.26 -31.09
CA THR A 53 8.19 -21.44 -31.45
C THR A 53 8.45 -22.94 -31.56
N ASN A 54 8.89 -23.37 -32.75
CA ASN A 54 9.29 -24.76 -33.06
C ASN A 54 10.56 -25.12 -32.26
N SER A 55 10.45 -25.33 -30.98
CA SER A 55 11.47 -25.94 -30.15
C SER A 55 10.86 -27.06 -29.32
N LYS A 56 11.31 -28.27 -29.59
CA LYS A 56 11.00 -29.51 -28.80
C LYS A 56 11.64 -29.37 -27.42
N GLN A 57 11.07 -28.57 -26.53
CA GLN A 57 11.39 -28.56 -25.10
C GLN A 57 10.19 -28.09 -24.30
N SER A 58 9.85 -28.88 -23.31
CA SER A 58 8.98 -28.68 -22.14
C SER A 58 8.04 -27.49 -22.13
N ALA A 59 6.73 -27.77 -21.92
CA ALA A 59 5.67 -26.77 -21.84
C ALA A 59 6.03 -25.56 -20.94
N PRO A 60 5.92 -24.32 -21.44
CA PRO A 60 6.13 -23.14 -20.61
C PRO A 60 4.91 -22.95 -19.70
N ILE A 61 5.13 -22.94 -18.41
CA ILE A 61 4.25 -22.38 -17.39
C ILE A 61 3.97 -20.90 -17.76
N PRO A 62 2.75 -20.36 -17.55
CA PRO A 62 2.48 -18.96 -17.77
C PRO A 62 3.53 -18.11 -17.06
N ASN A 63 4.23 -17.24 -17.80
CA ASN A 63 5.26 -16.37 -17.25
C ASN A 63 4.61 -15.31 -16.36
N PHE A 64 4.40 -15.65 -15.11
CA PHE A 64 4.16 -14.62 -14.09
C PHE A 64 5.47 -13.84 -13.92
N PRO A 65 5.43 -12.52 -13.70
CA PRO A 65 6.62 -11.74 -13.40
C PRO A 65 7.40 -12.40 -12.25
N GLU A 66 8.71 -12.57 -12.39
CA GLU A 66 9.57 -13.14 -11.35
C GLU A 66 9.32 -12.42 -10.01
N GLY A 67 9.00 -13.19 -8.96
CA GLY A 67 8.68 -12.68 -7.63
C GLY A 67 7.23 -12.20 -7.46
N SER A 68 6.28 -12.58 -8.34
CA SER A 68 4.86 -12.35 -8.03
C SER A 68 4.37 -13.41 -7.03
N PRO A 69 3.68 -13.00 -5.95
CA PRO A 69 3.16 -13.93 -4.93
C PRO A 69 2.25 -15.03 -5.52
N LEU A 70 1.59 -14.71 -6.62
CA LEU A 70 0.70 -15.65 -7.33
C LEU A 70 1.50 -16.65 -8.19
N GLY A 71 2.61 -16.24 -8.79
CA GLY A 71 3.49 -17.13 -9.56
C GLY A 71 4.10 -18.21 -8.65
N GLU A 72 4.61 -17.83 -7.48
CA GLU A 72 5.14 -18.75 -6.49
C GLU A 72 4.08 -19.70 -5.92
N LEU A 73 2.83 -19.21 -5.78
CA LEU A 73 1.70 -20.00 -5.33
C LEU A 73 1.31 -21.05 -6.38
N PHE A 74 1.26 -20.68 -7.66
CA PHE A 74 0.93 -21.58 -8.76
C PHE A 74 1.99 -22.65 -9.00
N GLU A 75 3.29 -22.32 -8.93
CA GLU A 75 4.38 -23.28 -9.08
C GLU A 75 4.31 -24.43 -8.06
N LYS A 76 3.83 -24.17 -6.86
CA LYS A 76 3.75 -25.17 -5.78
C LYS A 76 2.52 -26.07 -5.83
N PHE A 77 1.45 -25.66 -6.52
CA PHE A 77 0.20 -26.44 -6.61
C PHE A 77 0.08 -27.26 -7.89
N LEU A 78 0.98 -27.11 -8.86
CA LEU A 78 1.04 -27.99 -10.03
C LEU A 78 1.84 -29.25 -9.68
N PRO A 79 1.27 -30.47 -9.87
CA PRO A 79 2.03 -31.70 -9.65
C PRO A 79 3.20 -31.77 -10.63
N PRO A 80 4.43 -32.13 -10.19
CA PRO A 80 5.55 -32.34 -11.10
C PRO A 80 5.29 -33.58 -11.93
N GLY A 81 5.11 -33.44 -13.26
CA GLY A 81 5.30 -34.52 -14.20
C GLY A 81 4.10 -35.09 -14.93
N GLN A 82 3.11 -34.32 -15.39
CA GLN A 82 2.19 -34.82 -16.44
C GLN A 82 2.16 -33.86 -17.63
N GLY A 83 3.01 -34.13 -18.60
CA GLY A 83 2.92 -33.57 -19.94
C GLY A 83 1.96 -34.34 -20.80
N SER A 84 0.91 -33.72 -21.30
CA SER A 84 0.21 -34.12 -22.52
C SER A 84 -0.20 -32.87 -23.27
N PRO A 85 0.13 -32.73 -24.55
CA PRO A 85 -0.20 -31.56 -25.34
C PRO A 85 -1.54 -31.79 -26.03
N SER A 86 -2.64 -31.47 -25.34
CA SER A 86 -3.92 -31.41 -26.02
C SER A 86 -4.85 -30.45 -25.28
N ARG A 87 -5.19 -29.35 -25.96
CA ARG A 87 -6.09 -28.27 -25.53
C ARG A 87 -5.65 -27.60 -24.24
N ARG A 88 -5.14 -26.40 -24.37
CA ARG A 88 -4.91 -25.53 -23.22
C ARG A 88 -6.26 -25.15 -22.65
N ASP A 89 -6.67 -25.90 -21.65
CA ASP A 89 -7.88 -25.61 -20.91
C ASP A 89 -7.71 -24.26 -20.21
N ALA A 90 -8.77 -23.44 -20.28
CA ALA A 90 -8.83 -22.20 -19.53
C ALA A 90 -8.63 -22.52 -18.04
N GLN A 91 -7.59 -21.94 -17.43
CA GLN A 91 -7.35 -22.12 -16.00
C GLN A 91 -8.12 -21.07 -15.21
N SER A 92 -8.89 -21.52 -14.23
CA SER A 92 -9.54 -20.61 -13.30
C SER A 92 -8.49 -19.91 -12.46
N LEU A 93 -8.38 -18.60 -12.60
CA LEU A 93 -7.36 -17.79 -11.92
C LEU A 93 -7.91 -16.99 -10.74
N GLY A 94 -9.22 -16.73 -10.70
CA GLY A 94 -9.79 -15.91 -9.65
C GLY A 94 -11.29 -15.83 -9.68
N SER A 95 -11.77 -14.90 -8.89
CA SER A 95 -13.19 -14.54 -8.75
C SER A 95 -13.43 -13.10 -9.17
N GLY A 96 -14.68 -12.73 -9.32
CA GLY A 96 -15.16 -11.38 -9.48
C GLY A 96 -16.55 -11.26 -8.89
N PHE A 97 -17.11 -10.07 -8.97
CA PHE A 97 -18.51 -9.85 -8.60
C PHE A 97 -19.17 -8.78 -9.45
N ILE A 98 -20.48 -8.94 -9.62
CA ILE A 98 -21.33 -8.11 -10.47
C ILE A 98 -21.59 -6.78 -9.77
N ILE A 99 -21.34 -5.66 -10.49
CA ILE A 99 -21.52 -4.29 -9.99
C ILE A 99 -22.65 -3.54 -10.71
N SER A 100 -23.21 -4.12 -11.78
CA SER A 100 -24.38 -3.56 -12.48
C SER A 100 -25.19 -4.66 -13.13
N ASP A 101 -26.46 -4.42 -13.28
CA ASP A 101 -27.44 -5.36 -13.87
C ASP A 101 -27.25 -5.61 -15.36
N ASP A 102 -26.51 -4.72 -16.03
CA ASP A 102 -26.15 -4.81 -17.44
C ASP A 102 -24.83 -5.56 -17.70
N GLY A 103 -24.15 -6.07 -16.66
CA GLY A 103 -23.01 -7.00 -16.79
C GLY A 103 -21.62 -6.41 -16.59
N PHE A 104 -21.46 -5.29 -15.86
CA PHE A 104 -20.15 -4.89 -15.38
C PHE A 104 -19.75 -5.73 -14.14
N ILE A 105 -18.48 -6.13 -14.11
CA ILE A 105 -17.90 -7.00 -13.08
C ILE A 105 -16.59 -6.40 -12.61
N LEU A 106 -16.38 -6.43 -11.29
CA LEU A 106 -15.11 -6.10 -10.65
C LEU A 106 -14.30 -7.35 -10.36
N THR A 107 -12.98 -7.25 -10.55
CA THR A 107 -11.99 -8.25 -10.16
C THR A 107 -10.63 -7.58 -9.95
N ASN A 108 -9.58 -8.36 -9.71
CA ASN A 108 -8.22 -7.83 -9.64
C ASN A 108 -7.56 -7.72 -11.02
N HIS A 109 -6.65 -6.74 -11.15
CA HIS A 109 -5.80 -6.60 -12.34
C HIS A 109 -4.98 -7.86 -12.58
N HIS A 110 -4.34 -8.42 -11.54
CA HIS A 110 -3.49 -9.60 -11.68
C HIS A 110 -4.24 -10.85 -12.13
N VAL A 111 -5.57 -10.93 -11.93
CA VAL A 111 -6.42 -12.05 -12.40
C VAL A 111 -6.56 -12.03 -13.92
N VAL A 112 -6.54 -10.86 -14.54
CA VAL A 112 -6.77 -10.72 -15.99
C VAL A 112 -5.54 -10.25 -16.77
N ALA A 113 -4.42 -10.02 -16.07
CA ALA A 113 -3.20 -9.52 -16.68
C ALA A 113 -2.62 -10.53 -17.68
N GLY A 114 -2.38 -10.07 -18.92
CA GLY A 114 -1.81 -10.91 -19.98
C GLY A 114 -2.80 -11.93 -20.60
N ALA A 115 -4.10 -11.82 -20.30
CA ALA A 115 -5.12 -12.67 -20.91
C ALA A 115 -5.34 -12.29 -22.39
N ASP A 116 -5.37 -13.30 -23.25
CA ASP A 116 -5.88 -13.16 -24.63
C ASP A 116 -7.42 -13.20 -24.66
N GLU A 117 -8.00 -14.01 -23.79
CA GLU A 117 -9.43 -14.15 -23.62
C GLU A 117 -9.77 -14.36 -22.15
N VAL A 118 -10.83 -13.71 -21.68
CA VAL A 118 -11.36 -13.84 -20.32
C VAL A 118 -12.73 -14.48 -20.39
N ILE A 119 -12.95 -15.56 -19.65
CA ILE A 119 -14.23 -16.25 -19.53
C ILE A 119 -14.75 -16.02 -18.12
N VAL A 120 -15.97 -15.50 -18.02
CA VAL A 120 -16.72 -15.34 -16.78
C VAL A 120 -17.79 -16.42 -16.72
N ARG A 121 -17.79 -17.19 -15.63
CA ARG A 121 -18.84 -18.19 -15.35
C ARG A 121 -19.68 -17.70 -14.18
N LEU A 122 -20.98 -17.62 -14.39
CA LEU A 122 -21.98 -17.27 -13.38
C LEU A 122 -22.34 -18.48 -12.49
N ALA A 123 -23.05 -18.21 -11.39
CA ALA A 123 -23.51 -19.25 -10.44
C ALA A 123 -24.45 -20.30 -11.09
N ASN A 124 -25.24 -19.90 -12.10
CA ASN A 124 -26.10 -20.79 -12.89
C ASN A 124 -25.33 -21.62 -13.93
N ARG A 125 -23.99 -21.50 -13.98
CA ARG A 125 -23.04 -22.13 -14.92
C ARG A 125 -23.05 -21.57 -16.34
N ASP A 126 -23.75 -20.47 -16.61
CA ASP A 126 -23.63 -19.79 -17.87
C ASP A 126 -22.23 -19.19 -18.00
N GLU A 127 -21.64 -19.34 -19.18
CA GLU A 127 -20.30 -18.82 -19.51
C GLU A 127 -20.41 -17.69 -20.53
N TYR A 128 -19.70 -16.61 -20.25
CA TYR A 128 -19.61 -15.43 -21.12
C TYR A 128 -18.16 -15.09 -21.40
N VAL A 129 -17.87 -14.81 -22.65
CA VAL A 129 -16.60 -14.15 -23.00
C VAL A 129 -16.70 -12.71 -22.55
N ALA A 130 -15.83 -12.32 -21.62
CA ALA A 130 -15.82 -10.98 -21.07
C ALA A 130 -14.85 -10.07 -21.83
N LYS A 131 -15.29 -8.85 -22.08
CA LYS A 131 -14.40 -7.78 -22.56
C LYS A 131 -13.74 -7.11 -21.35
N ILE A 132 -12.41 -6.98 -21.35
CA ILE A 132 -11.70 -6.13 -20.40
C ILE A 132 -11.98 -4.67 -20.81
N VAL A 133 -12.73 -3.94 -19.97
CA VAL A 133 -13.02 -2.51 -20.18
C VAL A 133 -11.77 -1.70 -19.91
N GLY A 134 -11.06 -2.06 -18.85
CA GLY A 134 -9.76 -1.55 -18.49
C GLY A 134 -9.28 -2.17 -17.18
N SER A 135 -8.02 -1.93 -16.86
CA SER A 135 -7.45 -2.38 -15.59
C SER A 135 -6.36 -1.43 -15.10
N ASP A 136 -6.19 -1.37 -13.80
CA ASP A 136 -5.23 -0.53 -13.15
C ASP A 136 -4.30 -1.35 -12.25
N LYS A 137 -3.04 -1.40 -12.64
CA LYS A 137 -2.01 -2.17 -11.92
C LYS A 137 -1.70 -1.59 -10.54
N ALA A 138 -1.77 -0.27 -10.38
CA ALA A 138 -1.37 0.39 -9.13
C ALA A 138 -2.38 0.21 -8.00
N SER A 139 -3.66 -0.03 -8.32
CA SER A 139 -4.70 -0.39 -7.36
C SER A 139 -5.08 -1.87 -7.39
N ASP A 140 -4.54 -2.63 -8.34
CA ASP A 140 -4.88 -4.04 -8.57
C ASP A 140 -6.39 -4.26 -8.84
N VAL A 141 -7.03 -3.35 -9.58
CA VAL A 141 -8.45 -3.40 -9.93
C VAL A 141 -8.61 -3.56 -11.44
N ALA A 142 -9.55 -4.40 -11.87
CA ALA A 142 -9.97 -4.54 -13.26
C ALA A 142 -11.49 -4.51 -13.39
N VAL A 143 -11.97 -3.95 -14.50
CA VAL A 143 -13.39 -3.90 -14.87
C VAL A 143 -13.61 -4.74 -16.12
N LEU A 144 -14.52 -5.70 -16.00
CA LEU A 144 -14.95 -6.55 -17.10
C LEU A 144 -16.38 -6.20 -17.51
N LYS A 145 -16.73 -6.54 -18.74
CA LYS A 145 -18.10 -6.42 -19.28
C LYS A 145 -18.48 -7.71 -19.97
N VAL A 146 -19.58 -8.31 -19.54
CA VAL A 146 -20.25 -9.44 -20.21
C VAL A 146 -21.53 -8.99 -20.89
N ASP A 147 -21.92 -9.67 -21.93
CA ASP A 147 -23.20 -9.42 -22.65
C ASP A 147 -24.33 -10.22 -21.98
N ALA A 148 -24.71 -9.76 -20.80
CA ALA A 148 -25.79 -10.31 -20.00
C ALA A 148 -26.59 -9.17 -19.36
N THR A 149 -27.87 -9.41 -19.08
CA THR A 149 -28.79 -8.43 -18.49
C THR A 149 -29.58 -9.04 -17.35
N ASN A 150 -30.19 -8.19 -16.51
CA ASN A 150 -30.96 -8.59 -15.33
C ASN A 150 -30.13 -9.38 -14.30
N LEU A 151 -28.86 -9.05 -14.18
CA LEU A 151 -27.97 -9.65 -13.21
C LEU A 151 -28.22 -9.10 -11.81
N GLU A 152 -28.07 -9.97 -10.80
CA GLU A 152 -28.15 -9.54 -9.40
C GLU A 152 -26.92 -8.76 -9.01
N VAL A 153 -27.12 -7.54 -8.47
CA VAL A 153 -26.03 -6.63 -8.08
C VAL A 153 -25.86 -6.68 -6.57
N LEU A 154 -24.61 -6.71 -6.09
CA LEU A 154 -24.29 -6.67 -4.68
C LEU A 154 -24.52 -5.27 -4.10
N LYS A 155 -24.84 -5.21 -2.80
CA LYS A 155 -24.86 -3.96 -2.05
C LYS A 155 -23.46 -3.60 -1.62
N PHE A 156 -23.12 -2.32 -1.72
CA PHE A 156 -21.83 -1.79 -1.28
C PHE A 156 -21.99 -1.08 0.07
N GLY A 157 -21.10 -1.40 1.00
CA GLY A 157 -20.99 -0.73 2.29
C GLY A 157 -19.95 0.40 2.25
N ASN A 158 -19.52 0.81 3.44
CA ASN A 158 -18.49 1.81 3.62
C ASN A 158 -17.32 1.20 4.42
N SER A 159 -16.15 1.05 3.78
CA SER A 159 -14.96 0.49 4.42
C SER A 159 -14.34 1.44 5.46
N ASP A 160 -14.63 2.75 5.38
CA ASP A 160 -14.14 3.72 6.35
C ASP A 160 -14.80 3.55 7.72
N ASP A 161 -16.03 3.03 7.77
CA ASP A 161 -16.78 2.78 9.00
C ASP A 161 -16.35 1.49 9.73
N LEU A 162 -15.61 0.60 9.06
CA LEU A 162 -15.13 -0.65 9.66
C LEU A 162 -14.23 -0.41 10.87
N LYS A 163 -14.39 -1.26 11.86
CA LYS A 163 -13.55 -1.27 13.05
C LYS A 163 -12.71 -2.53 13.12
N VAL A 164 -11.50 -2.40 13.65
CA VAL A 164 -10.67 -3.55 13.96
C VAL A 164 -11.40 -4.47 14.96
N GLY A 165 -11.43 -5.78 14.66
CA GLY A 165 -12.17 -6.78 15.41
C GLY A 165 -13.57 -7.10 14.86
N GLU A 166 -14.10 -6.34 13.89
CA GLU A 166 -15.37 -6.68 13.23
C GLU A 166 -15.23 -7.93 12.33
N TRP A 167 -16.27 -8.75 12.36
CA TRP A 167 -16.35 -9.93 11.50
C TRP A 167 -16.52 -9.56 10.03
N VAL A 168 -15.82 -10.29 9.18
CA VAL A 168 -15.86 -10.15 7.73
C VAL A 168 -15.84 -11.52 7.06
N LEU A 169 -16.41 -11.59 5.85
CA LEU A 169 -16.63 -12.80 5.09
C LEU A 169 -16.10 -12.61 3.67
N ALA A 170 -15.25 -13.52 3.21
CA ALA A 170 -14.85 -13.58 1.81
C ALA A 170 -15.63 -14.69 1.10
N ILE A 171 -16.15 -14.38 -0.08
CA ILE A 171 -16.75 -15.35 -0.99
C ILE A 171 -15.95 -15.36 -2.28
N GLY A 172 -15.53 -16.54 -2.71
CA GLY A 172 -14.89 -16.75 -4.01
C GLY A 172 -15.54 -17.92 -4.74
N SER A 173 -15.22 -18.07 -6.01
CA SER A 173 -15.65 -19.19 -6.85
C SER A 173 -14.43 -19.90 -7.46
N PRO A 174 -13.57 -20.53 -6.64
CA PRO A 174 -12.41 -21.25 -7.12
C PRO A 174 -12.80 -22.44 -7.99
N PHE A 175 -12.00 -22.74 -9.01
CA PHE A 175 -12.16 -23.90 -9.88
C PHE A 175 -13.49 -23.97 -10.65
N GLY A 176 -14.34 -22.93 -10.61
CA GLY A 176 -15.57 -22.83 -11.39
C GLY A 176 -16.71 -23.78 -11.00
N PHE A 177 -16.69 -24.37 -9.78
CA PHE A 177 -17.72 -25.29 -9.33
C PHE A 177 -18.63 -24.68 -8.27
N ASP A 178 -18.15 -24.60 -7.04
CA ASP A 178 -18.95 -24.12 -5.92
C ASP A 178 -18.27 -22.90 -5.27
N HIS A 179 -19.08 -22.07 -4.60
CA HIS A 179 -18.55 -20.93 -3.87
C HIS A 179 -17.77 -21.42 -2.65
N SER A 180 -16.56 -20.89 -2.47
CA SER A 180 -15.80 -21.03 -1.23
C SER A 180 -16.03 -19.84 -0.34
N VAL A 181 -16.35 -20.12 0.90
CA VAL A 181 -16.66 -19.11 1.91
C VAL A 181 -15.64 -19.21 3.05
N THR A 182 -15.02 -18.11 3.37
CA THR A 182 -14.09 -18.02 4.51
C THR A 182 -14.43 -16.80 5.34
N ALA A 183 -14.32 -16.89 6.67
CA ALA A 183 -14.63 -15.81 7.59
C ALA A 183 -13.46 -15.54 8.52
N GLY A 184 -13.39 -14.32 9.02
CA GLY A 184 -12.41 -13.84 9.96
C GLY A 184 -12.77 -12.45 10.46
N ILE A 185 -11.78 -11.70 10.93
CA ILE A 185 -11.99 -10.35 11.45
C ILE A 185 -11.10 -9.33 10.74
N VAL A 186 -11.47 -8.07 10.81
CA VAL A 186 -10.60 -6.96 10.46
C VAL A 186 -9.46 -6.89 11.46
N SER A 187 -8.23 -7.15 11.01
CA SER A 187 -7.03 -7.12 11.85
C SER A 187 -6.38 -5.73 11.90
N ALA A 188 -6.46 -4.96 10.80
CA ALA A 188 -5.97 -3.58 10.71
C ALA A 188 -6.58 -2.87 9.50
N LYS A 189 -6.46 -1.54 9.46
CA LYS A 189 -6.87 -0.69 8.32
C LYS A 189 -5.72 0.20 7.86
N GLY A 190 -5.75 0.61 6.60
CA GLY A 190 -4.78 1.55 6.04
C GLY A 190 -3.36 0.98 5.93
N ARG A 191 -3.23 -0.33 5.71
CA ARG A 191 -1.93 -0.96 5.49
C ARG A 191 -1.43 -0.68 4.09
N SER A 192 -0.21 -0.18 3.97
CA SER A 192 0.50 -0.06 2.70
C SER A 192 1.47 -1.23 2.54
N LEU A 193 1.55 -1.77 1.33
CA LEU A 193 2.49 -2.82 0.98
C LEU A 193 3.60 -2.24 0.09
N PRO A 194 4.82 -2.79 0.10
CA PRO A 194 6.00 -2.17 -0.53
C PRO A 194 5.87 -1.88 -2.03
N ARG A 195 4.97 -2.58 -2.74
CA ARG A 195 4.76 -2.42 -4.19
C ARG A 195 3.45 -1.70 -4.54
N ASP A 196 2.55 -1.49 -3.55
CA ASP A 196 1.18 -1.02 -3.76
C ASP A 196 0.89 0.20 -2.88
N ASN A 197 1.66 1.28 -3.09
CA ASN A 197 1.64 2.48 -2.25
C ASN A 197 0.34 3.30 -2.33
N TYR A 198 -0.51 3.05 -3.35
CA TYR A 198 -1.75 3.78 -3.54
C TYR A 198 -2.97 3.11 -2.91
N VAL A 199 -2.83 1.90 -2.37
CA VAL A 199 -3.93 1.14 -1.76
C VAL A 199 -3.77 1.11 -0.24
N PRO A 200 -4.72 1.70 0.51
CA PRO A 200 -4.78 1.59 1.98
C PRO A 200 -5.49 0.31 2.38
N PHE A 201 -4.85 -0.85 2.22
CA PHE A 201 -5.46 -2.17 2.40
C PHE A 201 -6.17 -2.35 3.74
N ILE A 202 -7.29 -3.07 3.69
CA ILE A 202 -7.92 -3.71 4.84
C ILE A 202 -7.17 -5.01 5.08
N GLN A 203 -6.55 -5.15 6.26
CA GLN A 203 -5.91 -6.40 6.67
C GLN A 203 -6.90 -7.25 7.45
N THR A 204 -7.00 -8.53 7.10
CA THR A 204 -7.86 -9.51 7.78
C THR A 204 -7.11 -10.82 8.05
N ASP A 205 -7.69 -11.69 8.87
CA ASP A 205 -7.26 -13.09 9.03
C ASP A 205 -8.18 -14.07 8.27
N VAL A 206 -9.01 -13.55 7.38
CA VAL A 206 -9.81 -14.37 6.46
C VAL A 206 -8.89 -15.19 5.57
N ALA A 207 -9.10 -16.49 5.53
CA ALA A 207 -8.27 -17.39 4.73
C ALA A 207 -8.50 -17.15 3.23
N ILE A 208 -7.55 -16.53 2.56
CA ILE A 208 -7.53 -16.35 1.12
C ILE A 208 -6.65 -17.43 0.50
N ASN A 209 -7.22 -18.16 -0.43
CA ASN A 209 -6.57 -19.22 -1.21
C ASN A 209 -6.71 -18.90 -2.71
N PRO A 210 -5.94 -19.58 -3.59
CA PRO A 210 -6.09 -19.44 -5.03
C PRO A 210 -7.56 -19.60 -5.47
N GLY A 211 -8.05 -18.61 -6.19
CA GLY A 211 -9.43 -18.53 -6.63
C GLY A 211 -10.32 -17.55 -5.86
N ASN A 212 -9.98 -17.15 -4.63
CA ASN A 212 -10.73 -16.12 -3.90
C ASN A 212 -10.31 -14.68 -4.28
N SER A 213 -9.13 -14.50 -4.88
CA SER A 213 -8.67 -13.18 -5.35
C SER A 213 -9.63 -12.58 -6.37
N GLY A 214 -9.94 -11.32 -6.26
CA GLY A 214 -10.94 -10.61 -7.05
C GLY A 214 -12.38 -10.75 -6.55
N GLY A 215 -12.65 -11.69 -5.65
CA GLY A 215 -13.95 -11.85 -5.00
C GLY A 215 -14.23 -10.80 -3.93
N PRO A 216 -15.50 -10.61 -3.55
CA PRO A 216 -15.92 -9.63 -2.56
C PRO A 216 -15.55 -10.03 -1.13
N LEU A 217 -15.25 -9.03 -0.30
CA LEU A 217 -15.19 -9.09 1.15
C LEU A 217 -16.43 -8.39 1.71
N PHE A 218 -17.20 -9.07 2.57
CA PHE A 218 -18.45 -8.58 3.13
C PHE A 218 -18.33 -8.23 4.61
N ASN A 219 -19.14 -7.26 5.06
CA ASN A 219 -19.46 -7.05 6.46
C ASN A 219 -20.64 -7.94 6.90
N LEU A 220 -21.03 -7.89 8.19
CA LEU A 220 -22.17 -8.65 8.72
C LEU A 220 -23.54 -8.17 8.21
N ALA A 221 -23.64 -7.01 7.60
CA ALA A 221 -24.86 -6.55 6.95
C ALA A 221 -25.03 -7.15 5.53
N GLY A 222 -24.05 -7.94 5.03
CA GLY A 222 -24.05 -8.48 3.68
C GLY A 222 -23.69 -7.44 2.62
N GLU A 223 -22.97 -6.40 2.99
CA GLU A 223 -22.50 -5.36 2.10
C GLU A 223 -21.03 -5.58 1.76
N VAL A 224 -20.65 -5.38 0.51
CA VAL A 224 -19.26 -5.46 0.06
C VAL A 224 -18.48 -4.27 0.59
N ILE A 225 -17.41 -4.55 1.34
CA ILE A 225 -16.52 -3.55 1.93
C ILE A 225 -15.11 -3.58 1.34
N GLY A 226 -14.82 -4.54 0.46
CA GLY A 226 -13.53 -4.64 -0.22
C GLY A 226 -13.47 -5.74 -1.25
N ILE A 227 -12.36 -5.76 -2.00
CA ILE A 227 -12.00 -6.82 -2.95
C ILE A 227 -10.83 -7.61 -2.36
N ASN A 228 -10.97 -8.93 -2.21
CA ASN A 228 -9.87 -9.79 -1.79
C ASN A 228 -8.76 -9.73 -2.85
N SER A 229 -7.54 -9.38 -2.47
CA SER A 229 -6.45 -9.19 -3.41
C SER A 229 -5.31 -10.17 -3.17
N GLN A 230 -4.60 -10.04 -2.07
CA GLN A 230 -3.37 -10.80 -1.85
C GLN A 230 -3.18 -11.22 -0.40
N ILE A 231 -2.24 -12.16 -0.19
CA ILE A 231 -1.80 -12.61 1.13
C ILE A 231 -0.33 -12.23 1.34
N TYR A 232 0.05 -12.03 2.59
CA TYR A 232 1.47 -12.07 2.95
C TYR A 232 1.86 -13.52 3.21
N SER A 233 2.76 -14.06 2.40
CA SER A 233 3.18 -15.46 2.53
C SER A 233 4.67 -15.62 2.28
N ARG A 234 5.31 -16.46 3.09
CA ARG A 234 6.70 -16.92 2.91
C ARG A 234 6.78 -18.28 2.22
N THR A 235 5.68 -19.02 2.20
CA THR A 235 5.59 -20.39 1.71
C THR A 235 4.63 -20.56 0.54
N GLY A 236 3.93 -19.48 0.15
CA GLY A 236 2.88 -19.48 -0.86
C GLY A 236 1.48 -19.82 -0.35
N GLY A 237 1.32 -20.29 0.89
CA GLY A 237 0.02 -20.56 1.52
C GLY A 237 -0.41 -19.45 2.49
N PHE A 238 -1.68 -19.44 2.88
CA PHE A 238 -2.22 -18.51 3.87
C PHE A 238 -1.53 -18.69 5.24
N MET A 239 -1.10 -17.57 5.83
CA MET A 239 -0.38 -17.50 7.10
C MET A 239 -1.02 -16.51 8.10
N GLY A 240 -2.34 -16.31 8.02
CA GLY A 240 -3.05 -15.41 8.92
C GLY A 240 -3.04 -13.92 8.49
N LEU A 241 -2.51 -13.59 7.33
CA LEU A 241 -2.44 -12.22 6.83
C LEU A 241 -2.98 -12.14 5.41
N SER A 242 -4.16 -11.55 5.28
CA SER A 242 -4.83 -11.26 4.00
C SER A 242 -5.09 -9.78 3.86
N PHE A 243 -5.14 -9.32 2.63
CA PHE A 243 -5.32 -7.92 2.28
C PHE A 243 -6.43 -7.77 1.26
N ALA A 244 -7.34 -6.84 1.54
CA ALA A 244 -8.43 -6.47 0.64
C ALA A 244 -8.32 -4.99 0.26
N ILE A 245 -8.66 -4.68 -0.99
CA ILE A 245 -8.74 -3.32 -1.52
C ILE A 245 -10.05 -2.71 -1.02
N PRO A 246 -10.06 -1.53 -0.38
CA PRO A 246 -11.27 -0.85 0.04
C PRO A 246 -12.26 -0.64 -1.11
N ILE A 247 -13.56 -0.85 -0.85
CA ILE A 247 -14.57 -0.82 -1.90
C ILE A 247 -14.73 0.56 -2.55
N GLU A 248 -14.58 1.64 -1.78
CA GLU A 248 -14.67 3.02 -2.28
C GLU A 248 -13.57 3.30 -3.30
N LEU A 249 -12.34 2.85 -3.02
CA LEU A 249 -11.23 2.98 -3.97
C LEU A 249 -11.52 2.17 -5.23
N ALA A 250 -11.99 0.92 -5.09
CA ALA A 250 -12.29 0.06 -6.23
C ALA A 250 -13.41 0.63 -7.11
N LEU A 251 -14.48 1.16 -6.52
CA LEU A 251 -15.58 1.80 -7.25
C LEU A 251 -15.14 3.10 -7.94
N ASN A 252 -14.32 3.92 -7.29
CA ASN A 252 -13.75 5.11 -7.90
C ASN A 252 -12.90 4.75 -9.14
N VAL A 253 -12.01 3.78 -9.00
CA VAL A 253 -11.19 3.26 -10.10
C VAL A 253 -12.08 2.69 -11.22
N ALA A 254 -13.10 1.92 -10.87
CA ALA A 254 -14.04 1.34 -11.84
C ALA A 254 -14.78 2.41 -12.63
N ASN A 255 -15.25 3.47 -11.97
CA ASN A 255 -15.95 4.57 -12.64
C ASN A 255 -15.03 5.30 -13.63
N GLN A 256 -13.79 5.62 -13.23
CA GLN A 256 -12.80 6.23 -14.13
C GLN A 256 -12.52 5.32 -15.34
N ILE A 257 -12.34 4.02 -15.12
CA ILE A 257 -12.12 3.05 -16.21
C ILE A 257 -13.33 3.01 -17.15
N LYS A 258 -14.55 3.03 -16.63
CA LYS A 258 -15.78 3.02 -17.44
C LYS A 258 -15.94 4.29 -18.29
N GLU A 259 -15.56 5.44 -17.74
CA GLU A 259 -15.71 6.74 -18.39
C GLU A 259 -14.59 7.04 -19.39
N THR A 260 -13.34 6.76 -19.03
CA THR A 260 -12.17 7.22 -19.78
C THR A 260 -11.25 6.09 -20.28
N GLY A 261 -11.45 4.87 -19.77
CA GLY A 261 -10.57 3.72 -20.04
C GLY A 261 -9.27 3.72 -19.23
N GLN A 262 -8.98 4.77 -18.46
CA GLN A 262 -7.74 4.97 -17.72
C GLN A 262 -8.03 5.51 -16.31
N VAL A 263 -7.06 5.34 -15.40
CA VAL A 263 -7.13 5.89 -14.04
C VAL A 263 -6.15 7.05 -13.92
N SER A 264 -6.69 8.23 -13.69
CA SER A 264 -5.92 9.43 -13.37
C SER A 264 -5.70 9.51 -11.86
N ARG A 265 -4.48 9.85 -11.43
CA ARG A 265 -4.11 10.01 -10.04
C ARG A 265 -3.50 11.36 -9.77
N GLY A 266 -3.92 11.94 -8.66
CA GLY A 266 -3.28 13.13 -8.15
C GLY A 266 -1.80 12.88 -7.81
N TRP A 267 -0.99 13.90 -8.02
CA TRP A 267 0.44 13.88 -7.79
C TRP A 267 0.92 15.19 -7.15
N LEU A 268 1.79 15.07 -6.14
CA LEU A 268 2.46 16.21 -5.48
C LEU A 268 3.88 16.44 -6.02
N GLY A 269 4.58 15.37 -6.37
CA GLY A 269 5.98 15.43 -6.82
C GLY A 269 6.98 15.58 -5.68
N VAL A 270 6.81 14.82 -4.62
CA VAL A 270 7.74 14.69 -3.50
C VAL A 270 8.19 13.25 -3.33
N LEU A 271 9.43 13.04 -2.87
CA LEU A 271 9.87 11.79 -2.28
C LEU A 271 9.73 11.92 -0.77
N ILE A 272 9.07 10.96 -0.15
CA ILE A 272 8.77 10.97 1.28
C ILE A 272 9.44 9.82 2.00
N GLN A 273 9.63 10.01 3.30
CA GLN A 273 10.22 9.05 4.21
C GLN A 273 9.41 8.98 5.50
N GLU A 274 9.42 7.82 6.16
CA GLU A 274 8.83 7.63 7.49
C GLU A 274 9.59 8.44 8.54
N VAL A 275 8.87 9.04 9.47
CA VAL A 275 9.44 9.77 10.61
C VAL A 275 9.71 8.77 11.73
N THR A 276 11.00 8.45 11.98
CA THR A 276 11.41 7.63 13.13
C THR A 276 11.38 8.44 14.42
N GLY A 277 11.50 7.77 15.58
CA GLY A 277 11.55 8.46 16.88
C GLY A 277 12.71 9.48 16.98
N GLU A 278 13.89 9.11 16.47
CA GLU A 278 15.06 10.01 16.46
C GLU A 278 14.88 11.18 15.48
N LEU A 279 14.28 10.95 14.32
CA LEU A 279 13.94 12.03 13.40
C LEU A 279 12.89 12.96 14.01
N ALA A 280 11.85 12.41 14.68
CA ALA A 280 10.87 13.23 15.38
C ALA A 280 11.52 14.16 16.43
N GLU A 281 12.46 13.61 17.23
CA GLU A 281 13.25 14.42 18.19
C GLU A 281 14.00 15.55 17.49
N SER A 282 14.69 15.27 16.37
CA SER A 282 15.48 16.27 15.63
C SER A 282 14.60 17.37 15.03
N PHE A 283 13.40 17.03 14.54
CA PHE A 283 12.43 18.00 14.04
C PHE A 283 11.59 18.67 15.13
N GLY A 284 11.84 18.33 16.43
CA GLY A 284 11.15 18.91 17.58
C GLY A 284 9.71 18.45 17.74
N MET A 285 9.39 17.26 17.27
CA MET A 285 8.08 16.62 17.40
C MET A 285 8.01 15.80 18.69
N SER A 286 6.86 15.82 19.35
CA SER A 286 6.62 15.03 20.58
C SER A 286 6.45 13.53 20.29
N ASN A 287 5.96 13.17 19.11
CA ASN A 287 5.72 11.80 18.68
C ASN A 287 6.06 11.65 17.18
N PRO A 288 6.57 10.50 16.74
CA PRO A 288 6.82 10.24 15.34
C PRO A 288 5.49 10.11 14.58
N HIS A 289 5.22 11.01 13.64
CA HIS A 289 4.09 10.97 12.73
C HIS A 289 4.37 11.82 11.49
N GLY A 290 3.57 11.60 10.43
CA GLY A 290 3.68 12.36 9.20
C GLY A 290 4.56 11.70 8.13
N ALA A 291 4.76 12.42 7.05
CA ALA A 291 5.61 12.06 5.93
C ALA A 291 6.72 13.09 5.76
N LEU A 292 7.97 12.73 6.04
CA LEU A 292 9.12 13.61 5.89
C LEU A 292 9.48 13.76 4.42
N VAL A 293 9.55 14.98 3.91
CA VAL A 293 9.91 15.29 2.53
C VAL A 293 11.42 15.18 2.37
N ALA A 294 11.90 14.10 1.77
CA ALA A 294 13.31 13.86 1.48
C ALA A 294 13.77 14.53 0.18
N LYS A 295 12.84 14.75 -0.77
CA LYS A 295 13.11 15.48 -2.02
C LYS A 295 11.83 16.12 -2.54
N VAL A 296 11.96 17.31 -3.12
CA VAL A 296 10.94 17.95 -3.94
C VAL A 296 11.41 17.86 -5.40
N LEU A 297 10.58 17.34 -6.27
CA LEU A 297 10.91 17.19 -7.70
C LEU A 297 10.78 18.54 -8.40
N ASP A 298 11.70 18.81 -9.31
CA ASP A 298 11.70 20.07 -10.08
C ASP A 298 10.41 20.21 -10.90
N SER A 299 9.91 21.44 -10.97
CA SER A 299 8.68 21.78 -11.69
C SER A 299 7.40 21.09 -11.21
N SER A 300 7.46 20.32 -10.10
CA SER A 300 6.32 19.65 -9.52
C SER A 300 5.31 20.61 -8.86
N PRO A 301 4.06 20.15 -8.60
CA PRO A 301 3.11 20.88 -7.76
C PRO A 301 3.68 21.32 -6.42
N ALA A 302 4.39 20.43 -5.76
CA ALA A 302 5.05 20.70 -4.48
C ALA A 302 6.08 21.84 -4.58
N ALA A 303 6.93 21.81 -5.64
CA ALA A 303 7.91 22.87 -5.88
C ALA A 303 7.24 24.24 -6.14
N LYS A 304 6.21 24.26 -6.99
CA LYS A 304 5.43 25.46 -7.30
C LYS A 304 4.73 26.05 -6.07
N ALA A 305 4.28 25.20 -5.16
CA ALA A 305 3.60 25.60 -3.94
C ALA A 305 4.57 26.00 -2.81
N GLY A 306 5.88 25.78 -2.98
CA GLY A 306 6.90 26.16 -1.99
C GLY A 306 7.08 25.11 -0.88
N LEU A 307 6.72 23.85 -1.10
CA LEU A 307 7.16 22.74 -0.26
C LEU A 307 8.68 22.61 -0.34
N GLN A 308 9.31 22.24 0.76
CA GLN A 308 10.77 22.18 0.90
C GLN A 308 11.21 20.81 1.44
N VAL A 309 12.45 20.47 1.15
CA VAL A 309 13.12 19.34 1.80
C VAL A 309 13.22 19.62 3.30
N GLY A 310 12.90 18.61 4.13
CA GLY A 310 12.82 18.75 5.58
C GLY A 310 11.45 19.16 6.11
N ASP A 311 10.45 19.45 5.27
CA ASP A 311 9.06 19.57 5.72
C ASP A 311 8.53 18.20 6.16
N VAL A 312 7.77 18.15 7.23
CA VAL A 312 7.00 16.95 7.60
C VAL A 312 5.54 17.21 7.29
N ILE A 313 4.97 16.48 6.33
CA ILE A 313 3.55 16.57 5.99
C ILE A 313 2.77 15.82 7.05
N VAL A 314 1.98 16.52 7.86
CA VAL A 314 1.20 15.99 8.99
C VAL A 314 -0.30 15.95 8.70
N GLY A 315 -0.74 16.63 7.64
CA GLY A 315 -2.15 16.63 7.21
C GLY A 315 -2.31 16.86 5.72
N PHE A 316 -3.42 16.34 5.15
CA PHE A 316 -3.78 16.51 3.76
C PHE A 316 -5.32 16.58 3.63
N ASN A 317 -5.85 17.69 3.12
CA ASN A 317 -7.30 17.96 3.00
C ASN A 317 -8.09 17.69 4.30
N GLY A 318 -7.52 18.08 5.46
CA GLY A 318 -8.13 17.88 6.78
C GLY A 318 -7.94 16.47 7.37
N GLU A 319 -7.42 15.52 6.62
CA GLU A 319 -7.09 14.19 7.13
C GLU A 319 -5.66 14.16 7.68
N LYS A 320 -5.49 13.51 8.84
CA LYS A 320 -4.18 13.38 9.50
C LYS A 320 -3.30 12.37 8.78
N VAL A 321 -2.07 12.74 8.51
CA VAL A 321 -1.02 11.84 8.02
C VAL A 321 -0.28 11.27 9.23
N ILE A 322 -0.61 10.05 9.65
CA ILE A 322 0.00 9.39 10.81
C ILE A 322 1.31 8.70 10.42
N ARG A 323 1.37 8.12 9.21
CA ARG A 323 2.56 7.46 8.64
C ARG A 323 2.80 8.02 7.25
N SER A 324 4.03 7.95 6.79
CA SER A 324 4.37 8.36 5.42
C SER A 324 3.53 7.62 4.36
N SER A 325 3.23 6.35 4.61
CA SER A 325 2.41 5.50 3.75
C SER A 325 0.93 5.92 3.64
N ASN A 326 0.43 6.80 4.52
CA ASN A 326 -0.94 7.33 4.39
C ASN A 326 -1.04 8.43 3.32
N LEU A 327 0.06 9.10 2.97
CA LEU A 327 0.02 10.24 2.06
C LEU A 327 -0.27 9.85 0.58
N PRO A 328 0.37 8.83 -0.02
CA PRO A 328 0.12 8.50 -1.43
C PRO A 328 -1.34 8.16 -1.76
N PRO A 329 -2.10 7.38 -0.95
CA PRO A 329 -3.51 7.15 -1.21
C PRO A 329 -4.35 8.43 -1.13
N LEU A 330 -4.05 9.33 -0.18
CA LEU A 330 -4.76 10.61 -0.01
C LEU A 330 -4.55 11.52 -1.23
N VAL A 331 -3.31 11.64 -1.68
CA VAL A 331 -2.96 12.42 -2.86
C VAL A 331 -3.53 11.78 -4.12
N GLY A 332 -3.41 10.45 -4.27
CA GLY A 332 -3.84 9.72 -5.46
C GLY A 332 -5.34 9.81 -5.74
N ARG A 333 -6.18 9.94 -4.70
CA ARG A 333 -7.63 10.11 -4.84
C ARG A 333 -8.11 11.55 -5.05
N SER A 334 -7.19 12.53 -4.97
CA SER A 334 -7.53 13.94 -5.18
C SER A 334 -7.80 14.23 -6.65
N THR A 335 -8.74 15.11 -6.91
CA THR A 335 -9.07 15.56 -8.26
C THR A 335 -7.88 16.33 -8.86
N VAL A 336 -7.45 15.92 -10.03
CA VAL A 336 -6.41 16.61 -10.80
C VAL A 336 -6.90 18.01 -11.21
N GLY A 337 -6.06 19.03 -11.07
CA GLY A 337 -6.38 20.43 -11.34
C GLY A 337 -7.05 21.18 -10.18
N GLU A 338 -7.37 20.52 -9.07
CA GLU A 338 -7.92 21.16 -7.87
C GLU A 338 -6.83 21.45 -6.83
N ASN A 339 -7.12 22.42 -5.96
CA ASN A 339 -6.23 22.77 -4.86
C ASN A 339 -6.46 21.84 -3.66
N ALA A 340 -5.40 21.19 -3.21
CA ALA A 340 -5.36 20.46 -1.95
C ALA A 340 -4.74 21.33 -0.84
N GLN A 341 -5.23 21.16 0.39
CA GLN A 341 -4.67 21.81 1.59
C GLN A 341 -3.70 20.85 2.26
N VAL A 342 -2.43 21.22 2.30
CA VAL A 342 -1.36 20.41 2.90
C VAL A 342 -0.91 21.07 4.19
N THR A 343 -1.07 20.39 5.32
CA THR A 343 -0.55 20.83 6.62
C THR A 343 0.85 20.26 6.79
N ILE A 344 1.83 21.12 6.99
CA ILE A 344 3.24 20.76 7.19
C ILE A 344 3.75 21.25 8.53
N LEU A 345 4.76 20.56 9.06
CA LEU A 345 5.62 21.05 10.12
C LEU A 345 6.95 21.52 9.48
N ARG A 346 7.24 22.83 9.57
CA ARG A 346 8.50 23.45 9.12
C ARG A 346 9.08 24.27 10.24
N ASN A 347 10.35 24.06 10.58
CA ASN A 347 11.02 24.78 11.68
C ASN A 347 10.19 24.74 12.99
N LYS A 348 9.67 23.57 13.34
CA LYS A 348 8.86 23.31 14.56
C LYS A 348 7.52 24.07 14.61
N LYS A 349 7.05 24.61 13.49
CA LYS A 349 5.77 25.33 13.39
C LYS A 349 4.90 24.69 12.32
N GLU A 350 3.63 24.46 12.65
CA GLU A 350 2.64 24.02 11.66
C GLU A 350 2.31 25.18 10.71
N GLN A 351 2.19 24.85 9.44
CA GLN A 351 1.82 25.77 8.37
C GLN A 351 0.91 25.04 7.38
N GLU A 352 0.01 25.78 6.77
CA GLU A 352 -0.87 25.28 5.70
C GLU A 352 -0.39 25.81 4.34
N ILE A 353 -0.26 24.91 3.39
CA ILE A 353 0.14 25.22 2.02
C ILE A 353 -0.94 24.72 1.09
N LYS A 354 -1.40 25.55 0.17
CA LYS A 354 -2.29 25.14 -0.92
C LYS A 354 -1.47 24.66 -2.10
N VAL A 355 -1.72 23.45 -2.53
CA VAL A 355 -1.01 22.81 -3.65
C VAL A 355 -2.02 22.44 -4.72
N MET A 356 -1.85 22.94 -5.93
CA MET A 356 -2.64 22.48 -7.08
C MET A 356 -2.17 21.09 -7.48
N ILE A 357 -3.05 20.11 -7.40
CA ILE A 357 -2.73 18.71 -7.72
C ILE A 357 -2.57 18.55 -9.23
N ASP A 358 -1.48 17.95 -9.66
CA ASP A 358 -1.25 17.59 -11.07
C ASP A 358 -1.46 16.09 -11.27
N GLU A 359 -1.47 15.62 -12.50
CA GLU A 359 -1.57 14.21 -12.82
C GLU A 359 -0.23 13.49 -12.62
N LEU A 360 -0.27 12.26 -12.09
CA LEU A 360 0.92 11.44 -11.92
C LEU A 360 1.57 11.14 -13.29
N PRO A 361 2.83 11.57 -13.53
CA PRO A 361 3.51 11.34 -14.81
C PRO A 361 3.68 9.84 -15.09
N THR A 362 3.37 9.43 -16.32
CA THR A 362 3.69 8.08 -16.81
C THR A 362 5.21 7.91 -16.90
N MET A 363 5.73 6.82 -16.32
CA MET A 363 7.16 6.55 -16.12
C MET A 363 7.97 6.67 -17.43
N ALA A 364 8.82 7.67 -17.53
CA ALA A 364 9.95 7.71 -18.44
C ALA A 364 11.26 7.58 -17.66
N THR A 365 11.91 6.44 -17.84
CA THR A 365 13.32 6.05 -17.60
C THR A 365 14.17 6.86 -16.60
N GLN A 366 14.58 6.21 -15.52
CA GLN A 366 15.73 6.60 -14.69
C GLN A 366 16.95 5.71 -15.02
N ALA A 367 18.08 6.34 -15.34
CA ALA A 367 19.35 5.66 -15.62
C ALA A 367 20.24 5.66 -14.36
N ALA A 368 20.94 4.54 -14.13
CA ALA A 368 21.89 4.32 -13.02
C ALA A 368 23.33 4.66 -13.43
N TYR A 369 24.14 5.13 -12.47
CA TYR A 369 25.56 5.46 -12.70
C TYR A 369 26.45 5.10 -11.50
N SER A 370 27.74 4.75 -11.77
CA SER A 370 28.79 4.42 -10.78
C SER A 370 30.02 5.36 -10.92
N PRO A 371 30.65 5.84 -9.82
CA PRO A 371 31.71 6.83 -9.84
C PRO A 371 33.12 6.32 -9.48
N LYS A 372 34.16 7.12 -9.79
CA LYS A 372 35.55 6.99 -9.35
C LYS A 372 36.11 8.36 -8.88
N VAL A 373 36.94 8.37 -7.84
CA VAL A 373 37.27 9.52 -6.98
C VAL A 373 38.77 9.66 -6.75
N GLU A 374 39.24 10.90 -6.46
CA GLU A 374 40.37 11.22 -5.53
C GLU A 374 40.37 12.69 -5.11
N ASP A 375 40.32 12.98 -3.79
CA ASP A 375 40.89 14.15 -3.11
C ASP A 375 40.91 13.97 -1.56
N LYS A 376 41.72 14.78 -0.83
CA LYS A 376 42.17 14.52 0.54
C LYS A 376 41.07 14.61 1.62
N PRO A 377 41.10 13.69 2.62
CA PRO A 377 40.10 13.59 3.66
C PRO A 377 40.14 14.72 4.70
N HIS A 378 38.96 15.07 5.21
CA HIS A 378 38.74 15.95 6.35
C HIS A 378 37.96 15.16 7.42
N GLU A 379 38.44 15.22 8.68
CA GLU A 379 37.90 14.39 9.76
C GLU A 379 37.06 15.22 10.74
N SER A 380 35.87 14.72 11.06
CA SER A 380 35.02 15.26 12.13
C SER A 380 34.94 14.28 13.30
N ILE A 381 35.54 14.63 14.42
CA ILE A 381 35.59 13.76 15.60
C ILE A 381 34.21 13.64 16.25
N ALA A 382 33.44 14.71 16.30
CA ALA A 382 32.15 14.77 16.95
C ALA A 382 31.07 13.85 16.32
N LEU A 383 31.21 13.54 15.01
CA LEU A 383 30.28 12.66 14.28
C LEU A 383 30.88 11.29 14.00
N GLY A 384 32.16 11.06 14.32
CA GLY A 384 32.82 9.78 14.11
C GLY A 384 32.96 9.40 12.63
N MET A 385 33.18 10.37 11.73
CA MET A 385 33.36 10.14 10.31
C MET A 385 34.39 11.08 9.68
N SER A 386 35.00 10.62 8.61
CA SER A 386 35.86 11.42 7.75
C SER A 386 35.15 11.75 6.44
N VAL A 387 35.23 13.00 6.01
CA VAL A 387 34.56 13.50 4.82
C VAL A 387 35.51 14.21 3.87
N GLU A 388 35.17 14.26 2.59
CA GLU A 388 35.92 15.01 1.57
C GLU A 388 34.99 15.86 0.71
N ALA A 389 35.54 16.84 0.01
CA ALA A 389 34.78 17.67 -0.92
C ALA A 389 34.43 16.89 -2.18
N LEU A 390 33.21 17.11 -2.70
CA LEU A 390 32.82 16.55 -3.99
C LEU A 390 33.57 17.22 -5.14
N SER A 391 34.13 16.40 -6.04
CA SER A 391 34.69 16.86 -7.31
C SER A 391 33.60 17.45 -8.23
N LYS A 392 34.01 18.22 -9.25
CA LYS A 392 33.08 18.78 -10.25
C LYS A 392 32.31 17.68 -11.02
N ASP A 393 33.00 16.59 -11.33
CA ASP A 393 32.42 15.47 -12.08
C ASP A 393 31.34 14.75 -11.25
N GLU A 394 31.58 14.56 -9.97
CA GLU A 394 30.60 13.94 -9.05
C GLU A 394 29.39 14.82 -8.81
N LYS A 395 29.58 16.12 -8.65
CA LYS A 395 28.44 17.06 -8.58
C LYS A 395 27.55 16.95 -9.79
N SER A 396 28.16 16.86 -10.99
CA SER A 396 27.42 16.69 -12.25
C SER A 396 26.73 15.34 -12.34
N GLN A 397 27.40 14.26 -11.93
CA GLN A 397 26.87 12.90 -11.99
C GLN A 397 25.71 12.68 -11.01
N LEU A 398 25.85 13.16 -9.80
CA LEU A 398 24.81 13.05 -8.75
C LEU A 398 23.72 14.10 -8.91
N LYS A 399 23.85 15.02 -9.88
CA LYS A 399 22.98 16.21 -10.06
C LYS A 399 22.86 17.00 -8.76
N LEU A 400 23.98 17.12 -8.05
CA LEU A 400 24.08 17.87 -6.80
C LEU A 400 24.84 19.16 -7.05
N LEU A 401 24.32 20.25 -6.47
CA LEU A 401 25.02 21.54 -6.50
C LEU A 401 26.17 21.59 -5.48
N ALA A 402 26.03 20.83 -4.37
CA ALA A 402 26.93 20.89 -3.22
C ALA A 402 26.81 19.63 -2.34
N GLY A 403 27.75 19.46 -1.40
CA GLY A 403 27.78 18.37 -0.43
C GLY A 403 29.19 17.95 -0.07
N VAL A 404 29.33 17.10 0.95
CA VAL A 404 30.58 16.42 1.34
C VAL A 404 30.38 14.92 1.33
N ARG A 405 31.37 14.16 0.86
CA ARG A 405 31.31 12.70 0.80
C ARG A 405 31.96 12.07 2.00
N VAL A 406 31.32 11.05 2.56
CA VAL A 406 31.87 10.20 3.61
C VAL A 406 32.83 9.21 3.01
N ILE A 407 34.07 9.22 3.51
CA ILE A 407 35.15 8.32 3.04
C ILE A 407 35.53 7.26 4.06
N ASP A 408 35.34 7.56 5.36
CA ASP A 408 35.61 6.62 6.44
C ASP A 408 34.69 6.84 7.62
N ILE A 409 34.41 5.78 8.38
CA ILE A 409 33.51 5.78 9.54
C ILE A 409 34.20 5.07 10.69
N LYS A 410 34.35 5.78 11.81
CA LYS A 410 34.90 5.23 13.05
C LYS A 410 33.95 4.18 13.61
N GLN A 411 34.48 3.04 14.01
CA GLN A 411 33.72 1.93 14.59
C GLN A 411 34.31 1.53 15.95
N PRO A 412 33.51 1.46 17.03
CA PRO A 412 32.13 1.96 17.13
C PRO A 412 32.06 3.48 17.09
N GLY A 413 30.90 4.08 16.73
CA GLY A 413 30.68 5.53 16.75
C GLY A 413 29.35 5.97 16.22
N ALA A 414 29.01 7.24 16.47
CA ALA A 414 27.72 7.86 16.16
C ALA A 414 27.31 7.72 14.68
N ALA A 415 28.25 7.84 13.74
CA ALA A 415 27.98 7.68 12.32
C ALA A 415 27.57 6.25 11.95
N GLN A 416 28.22 5.24 12.56
CA GLN A 416 27.85 3.83 12.36
C GLN A 416 26.45 3.55 12.90
N ASP A 417 26.14 4.01 14.11
CA ASP A 417 24.85 3.79 14.76
C ASP A 417 23.71 4.48 13.99
N ALA A 418 23.98 5.62 13.38
CA ALA A 418 23.07 6.33 12.50
C ALA A 418 22.87 5.62 11.12
N GLY A 419 23.64 4.58 10.80
CA GLY A 419 23.57 3.86 9.53
C GLY A 419 24.17 4.62 8.35
N ILE A 420 25.10 5.55 8.61
CA ILE A 420 25.90 6.22 7.57
C ILE A 420 26.86 5.19 6.94
N GLN A 421 27.11 5.32 5.65
CA GLN A 421 27.96 4.40 4.87
C GLN A 421 29.05 5.16 4.12
N ASN A 422 30.17 4.50 3.86
CA ASN A 422 31.19 5.04 2.99
C ASN A 422 30.61 5.29 1.58
N GLY A 423 30.88 6.48 1.03
CA GLY A 423 30.31 6.93 -0.24
C GLY A 423 29.00 7.73 -0.10
N ASP A 424 28.40 7.80 1.09
CA ASP A 424 27.26 8.68 1.35
C ASP A 424 27.68 10.16 1.14
N VAL A 425 26.78 10.96 0.54
CA VAL A 425 27.01 12.39 0.37
C VAL A 425 26.08 13.18 1.27
N ILE A 426 26.66 13.88 2.24
CA ILE A 426 25.92 14.73 3.17
C ILE A 426 25.66 16.09 2.51
N THR A 427 24.38 16.45 2.36
CA THR A 427 23.95 17.70 1.72
C THR A 427 23.27 18.67 2.69
N MET A 428 22.85 18.19 3.89
CA MET A 428 22.21 19.00 4.92
C MET A 428 22.46 18.41 6.30
N ILE A 429 22.65 19.24 7.31
CA ILE A 429 22.77 18.90 8.73
C ILE A 429 21.93 19.89 9.53
N ASP A 430 21.02 19.40 10.40
CA ASP A 430 20.15 20.24 11.26
C ASP A 430 19.44 21.37 10.45
N ASN A 431 18.82 21.02 9.33
CA ASN A 431 18.18 21.95 8.40
C ASN A 431 19.10 23.03 7.79
N LYS A 432 20.42 22.93 7.95
CA LYS A 432 21.40 23.81 7.33
C LYS A 432 22.06 23.11 6.16
N ALA A 433 22.11 23.77 4.99
CA ALA A 433 22.74 23.19 3.80
C ALA A 433 24.26 23.07 4.01
N VAL A 434 24.82 21.93 3.55
CA VAL A 434 26.27 21.67 3.53
C VAL A 434 26.74 21.81 2.09
N SER A 435 27.42 22.92 1.79
CA SER A 435 27.92 23.22 0.44
C SER A 435 29.41 22.97 0.28
N SER A 436 30.14 22.93 1.40
CA SER A 436 31.59 22.79 1.45
C SER A 436 32.05 22.10 2.74
N LEU A 437 33.31 21.68 2.81
CA LEU A 437 33.94 21.20 4.04
C LEU A 437 33.89 22.25 5.16
N SER A 438 34.04 23.54 4.83
CA SER A 438 33.94 24.63 5.79
C SER A 438 32.54 24.72 6.41
N ASP A 439 31.49 24.55 5.62
CA ASP A 439 30.11 24.51 6.15
C ASP A 439 29.91 23.30 7.07
N PHE A 440 30.40 22.13 6.64
CA PHE A 440 30.35 20.92 7.43
C PHE A 440 31.02 21.12 8.80
N ASP A 441 32.25 21.67 8.84
CA ASP A 441 32.96 21.93 10.07
C ASP A 441 32.26 22.97 10.97
N THR A 442 31.73 24.03 10.36
CA THR A 442 31.03 25.08 11.11
C THR A 442 29.78 24.55 11.76
N ILE A 443 28.97 23.80 10.96
CA ILE A 443 27.70 23.25 11.44
C ILE A 443 27.94 22.17 12.52
N THR A 444 28.92 21.27 12.31
CA THR A 444 29.20 20.18 13.25
C THR A 444 29.74 20.67 14.60
N LYS A 445 30.49 21.81 14.64
CA LYS A 445 30.95 22.43 15.88
C LYS A 445 29.81 23.01 16.74
N ASP A 446 28.74 23.47 16.08
CA ASP A 446 27.60 24.09 16.74
C ASP A 446 26.55 23.07 17.21
N LEU A 447 26.74 21.78 16.96
CA LEU A 447 25.78 20.75 17.32
C LEU A 447 25.72 20.51 18.83
N SER A 448 24.51 20.33 19.35
CA SER A 448 24.29 19.97 20.74
C SER A 448 24.61 18.50 20.97
N MET A 449 25.55 18.18 21.86
CA MET A 449 25.90 16.82 22.21
C MET A 449 24.69 16.07 22.83
N GLY A 450 24.58 14.78 22.55
CA GLY A 450 23.55 13.92 23.10
C GLY A 450 22.13 14.11 22.54
N LYS A 451 21.90 15.08 21.65
CA LYS A 451 20.61 15.28 20.97
C LYS A 451 20.63 14.72 19.56
N SER A 452 19.51 14.14 19.13
CA SER A 452 19.37 13.67 17.75
C SER A 452 19.37 14.85 16.77
N VAL A 453 20.18 14.73 15.72
CA VAL A 453 20.34 15.71 14.65
C VAL A 453 20.03 15.03 13.30
N ALA A 454 19.19 15.65 12.48
CA ALA A 454 18.86 15.14 11.16
C ALA A 454 19.97 15.46 10.14
N LEU A 455 20.40 14.44 9.40
CA LEU A 455 21.34 14.54 8.28
C LEU A 455 20.59 14.14 7.00
N LEU A 456 20.62 14.97 5.96
CA LEU A 456 20.20 14.55 4.62
C LEU A 456 21.39 13.99 3.87
N VAL A 457 21.27 12.75 3.53
CA VAL A 457 22.30 11.95 2.85
C VAL A 457 21.81 11.57 1.47
N GLN A 458 22.60 11.82 0.44
CA GLN A 458 22.34 11.35 -0.92
C GLN A 458 23.02 10.01 -1.14
N ARG A 459 22.23 9.01 -1.55
CA ARG A 459 22.66 7.66 -1.94
C ARG A 459 22.31 7.36 -3.41
N PRO A 460 22.85 6.29 -4.02
CA PRO A 460 22.40 5.85 -5.34
C PRO A 460 20.89 5.53 -5.40
N SER A 461 20.31 5.06 -4.31
CA SER A 461 18.87 4.79 -4.16
C SER A 461 18.01 6.05 -4.01
N GLY A 462 18.62 7.24 -3.85
CA GLY A 462 17.94 8.50 -3.61
C GLY A 462 18.34 9.16 -2.29
N PRO A 463 17.83 10.37 -2.01
CA PRO A 463 18.07 11.06 -0.74
C PRO A 463 17.32 10.39 0.41
N VAL A 464 17.98 10.37 1.58
CA VAL A 464 17.42 9.83 2.83
C VAL A 464 17.84 10.67 4.00
N PHE A 465 16.94 10.93 4.95
CA PHE A 465 17.27 11.50 6.23
C PHE A 465 17.72 10.41 7.20
N LEU A 466 18.85 10.62 7.84
CA LEU A 466 19.35 9.82 8.95
C LEU A 466 19.41 10.69 10.20
N ALA A 467 19.17 10.10 11.37
CA ALA A 467 19.35 10.78 12.63
C ALA A 467 20.68 10.35 13.25
N ILE A 468 21.56 11.31 13.55
CA ILE A 468 22.81 11.06 14.25
C ILE A 468 22.76 11.72 15.63
N ARG A 469 23.35 11.07 16.62
CA ARG A 469 23.51 11.62 17.97
C ARG A 469 24.99 11.89 18.22
N PRO A 470 25.43 13.17 18.17
CA PRO A 470 26.81 13.50 18.45
C PRO A 470 27.21 13.05 19.85
N GLU A 471 28.40 12.45 19.98
CA GLU A 471 28.94 11.92 21.23
C GLU A 471 29.93 12.92 21.84
N ASP A 472 29.98 12.98 23.19
CA ASP A 472 31.04 13.64 23.90
C ASP A 472 32.31 12.80 23.74
N THR A 473 33.38 13.42 23.22
CA THR A 473 34.71 12.80 23.07
C THR A 473 35.51 12.82 24.34
#